data_d58d2094b054f7e42c259b5e4139f12c
#
_entry.id   d58d2094b054f7e42c259b5e4139f12c
#
_cell.length_a   1.000
_cell.length_b   1.000
_cell.length_c   1.000
_cell.angle_alpha   90.00
_cell.angle_beta   90.00
_cell.angle_gamma   90.00
#
_symmetry.space_group_name_H-M   'P 1'
#
loop_
_entity.id
_entity.type
_entity.pdbx_description
1 polymer ?
#
loop_
_entity_poly.entity_id
_entity_poly.type
_entity_poly.pdbx_seq_one_letter_code
_entity_poly.pdbx_strand_id
1 'polypeptide(L)'
;MSTTQNRTFRVSLKALRTTSSEHDRISARVRMNNDAQWDDLISRPIVALVGNRACTGSAAQVACTLTRRLVGHEVTLMCDSGIGISQAVMETALEHETPIICCLPSGLDNIYPRVNAHTCTQLINCGGAHLSLREDHEPPVRSAFLDLKTFMARTASIVVVIEAVHRGSAAFAGLQARAYGASLGAVPWPTASMMAAGSNKLIQEGAHTITTADDILGLLP
;
A
#
# COMPACT_ATOMS: atom_id res chain seq x y z
N MET A 1 2.88 -23.44 23.30
CA MET A 1 2.75 -22.18 22.56
C MET A 1 4.09 -21.93 21.86
N SER A 2 4.16 -22.23 20.58
CA SER A 2 5.37 -22.00 19.78
C SER A 2 5.50 -20.48 19.59
N THR A 3 6.51 -19.87 20.17
CA THR A 3 6.89 -18.49 19.85
C THR A 3 7.39 -18.46 18.41
N THR A 4 6.48 -18.12 17.50
CA THR A 4 6.82 -17.87 16.09
C THR A 4 7.78 -16.68 16.08
N GLN A 5 9.03 -16.93 15.79
CA GLN A 5 10.08 -15.92 15.81
C GLN A 5 10.02 -15.16 14.49
N ASN A 6 9.58 -13.90 14.52
CA ASN A 6 9.57 -13.04 13.34
C ASN A 6 10.96 -12.99 12.70
N ARG A 7 11.06 -13.27 11.42
CA ARG A 7 12.30 -13.19 10.66
C ARG A 7 12.41 -11.86 9.94
N THR A 8 13.61 -11.29 9.94
CA THR A 8 13.94 -10.09 9.15
C THR A 8 14.98 -10.45 8.11
N PHE A 9 14.74 -10.10 6.85
CA PHE A 9 15.66 -10.35 5.74
C PHE A 9 15.63 -9.19 4.73
N ARG A 10 16.64 -9.11 3.88
CA ARG A 10 16.70 -8.15 2.79
C ARG A 10 16.16 -8.78 1.53
N VAL A 11 15.36 -8.02 0.79
CA VAL A 11 14.86 -8.39 -0.52
C VAL A 11 15.33 -7.39 -1.57
N SER A 12 15.50 -7.88 -2.78
CA SER A 12 15.75 -7.05 -3.95
C SER A 12 14.53 -7.18 -4.87
N LEU A 13 13.63 -6.22 -4.80
CA LEU A 13 12.43 -6.20 -5.61
C LEU A 13 12.75 -5.64 -7.00
N LYS A 14 12.35 -6.39 -8.04
CA LYS A 14 12.39 -5.88 -9.40
C LYS A 14 11.23 -4.88 -9.55
N ALA A 15 11.53 -3.66 -9.97
CA ALA A 15 10.49 -2.71 -10.36
C ALA A 15 9.69 -3.34 -11.50
N LEU A 16 8.36 -3.34 -11.38
CA LEU A 16 7.47 -4.12 -12.26
C LEU A 16 7.51 -3.70 -13.73
N ARG A 17 7.99 -2.50 -14.04
CA ARG A 17 8.11 -2.00 -15.41
C ARG A 17 9.22 -0.96 -15.54
N THR A 18 10.43 -1.40 -15.81
CA THR A 18 11.42 -0.58 -16.51
C THR A 18 12.28 -1.45 -17.39
N THR A 19 12.58 -0.93 -18.56
CA THR A 19 13.45 -1.56 -19.55
C THR A 19 14.78 -1.96 -18.93
N SER A 20 14.99 -3.27 -18.82
CA SER A 20 16.25 -4.04 -18.80
C SER A 20 17.54 -3.35 -18.33
N SER A 21 17.62 -2.79 -17.13
CA SER A 21 18.91 -2.52 -16.49
C SER A 21 18.96 -3.08 -15.06
N GLU A 22 20.10 -3.63 -14.65
CA GLU A 22 20.35 -4.11 -13.29
C GLU A 22 20.16 -3.03 -12.21
N HIS A 23 20.10 -1.75 -12.61
CA HIS A 23 19.92 -0.59 -11.75
C HIS A 23 18.48 -0.39 -11.23
N ASP A 24 17.51 -1.21 -11.67
CA ASP A 24 16.10 -1.11 -11.27
C ASP A 24 15.72 -1.97 -10.06
N ARG A 25 16.68 -2.51 -9.35
CA ARG A 25 16.43 -3.25 -8.12
C ARG A 25 16.36 -2.31 -6.92
N ILE A 26 15.26 -2.36 -6.19
CA ILE A 26 15.10 -1.63 -4.93
C ILE A 26 15.39 -2.60 -3.78
N SER A 27 16.40 -2.29 -2.98
CA SER A 27 16.65 -3.05 -1.76
C SER A 27 15.65 -2.61 -0.69
N ALA A 28 14.98 -3.58 -0.09
CA ALA A 28 14.07 -3.37 1.03
C ALA A 28 14.32 -4.40 2.13
N ARG A 29 13.95 -4.06 3.35
CA ARG A 29 13.94 -4.97 4.50
C ARG A 29 12.53 -5.47 4.72
N VAL A 30 12.39 -6.76 4.96
CA VAL A 30 11.09 -7.41 5.18
C VAL A 30 11.11 -8.12 6.51
N ARG A 31 10.02 -8.03 7.26
CA ARG A 31 9.77 -8.81 8.48
C ARG A 31 8.43 -9.53 8.36
N MET A 32 8.44 -10.83 8.60
CA MET A 32 7.27 -11.69 8.61
C MET A 32 7.52 -12.96 9.44
N ASN A 33 6.50 -13.75 9.71
CA ASN A 33 6.62 -14.98 10.48
C ASN A 33 7.32 -16.10 9.70
N ASN A 34 7.10 -16.16 8.38
CA ASN A 34 7.61 -17.23 7.53
C ASN A 34 8.08 -16.64 6.19
N ASP A 35 9.38 -16.66 5.96
CA ASP A 35 10.02 -16.15 4.75
C ASP A 35 9.58 -16.87 3.46
N ALA A 36 9.19 -18.16 3.55
CA ALA A 36 8.65 -18.89 2.39
C ALA A 36 7.33 -18.29 1.85
N GLN A 37 6.57 -17.56 2.68
CA GLN A 37 5.34 -16.88 2.24
C GLN A 37 5.63 -15.58 1.46
N TRP A 38 6.86 -15.05 1.52
CA TRP A 38 7.21 -13.84 0.78
C TRP A 38 7.09 -14.02 -0.72
N ASP A 39 7.61 -15.13 -1.25
CA ASP A 39 7.55 -15.41 -2.68
C ASP A 39 6.10 -15.56 -3.16
N ASP A 40 5.21 -16.13 -2.35
CA ASP A 40 3.77 -16.18 -2.64
C ASP A 40 3.15 -14.78 -2.71
N LEU A 41 3.45 -13.92 -1.72
CA LEU A 41 2.92 -12.55 -1.70
C LEU A 41 3.36 -11.72 -2.92
N ILE A 42 4.61 -11.85 -3.37
CA ILE A 42 5.12 -11.06 -4.49
C ILE A 42 4.88 -11.68 -5.86
N SER A 43 4.47 -12.95 -5.92
CA SER A 43 4.14 -13.63 -7.19
C SER A 43 2.79 -13.17 -7.76
N ARG A 44 1.89 -12.68 -6.91
CA ARG A 44 0.56 -12.18 -7.28
C ARG A 44 0.61 -10.72 -7.71
N PRO A 45 -0.34 -10.25 -8.52
CA PRO A 45 -0.50 -8.82 -8.78
C PRO A 45 -0.67 -8.04 -7.48
N ILE A 46 0.13 -6.97 -7.30
CA ILE A 46 0.07 -6.15 -6.09
C ILE A 46 -0.87 -4.97 -6.31
N VAL A 47 -1.89 -4.86 -5.45
CA VAL A 47 -2.85 -3.76 -5.40
C VAL A 47 -2.50 -2.83 -4.25
N ALA A 48 -1.93 -1.66 -4.55
CA ALA A 48 -1.61 -0.65 -3.55
C ALA A 48 -2.81 0.27 -3.29
N LEU A 49 -3.37 0.23 -2.08
CA LEU A 49 -4.46 1.10 -1.64
C LEU A 49 -3.89 2.28 -0.86
N VAL A 50 -4.12 3.50 -1.34
CA VAL A 50 -3.57 4.72 -0.73
C VAL A 50 -4.62 5.80 -0.55
N GLY A 51 -4.44 6.65 0.47
CA GLY A 51 -5.36 7.76 0.70
C GLY A 51 -4.89 8.73 1.79
N ASN A 52 -5.78 9.64 2.16
CA ASN A 52 -5.53 10.65 3.17
C ASN A 52 -5.34 10.03 4.57
N ARG A 53 -4.46 10.64 5.36
CA ARG A 53 -4.35 10.34 6.79
C ARG A 53 -5.54 10.86 7.59
N ALA A 54 -6.00 12.06 7.27
CA ALA A 54 -7.25 12.62 7.77
C ALA A 54 -8.30 12.42 6.67
N CYS A 55 -8.88 11.22 6.58
CA CYS A 55 -9.88 10.89 5.57
C CYS A 55 -11.29 11.18 6.08
N THR A 56 -12.23 11.30 5.15
CA THR A 56 -13.66 11.33 5.48
C THR A 56 -14.15 9.95 5.92
N GLY A 57 -15.24 9.90 6.73
CA GLY A 57 -15.86 8.62 7.10
C GLY A 57 -16.33 7.83 5.89
N SER A 58 -16.84 8.50 4.85
CA SER A 58 -17.24 7.86 3.60
C SER A 58 -16.04 7.23 2.88
N ALA A 59 -14.88 7.91 2.89
CA ALA A 59 -13.68 7.38 2.26
C ALA A 59 -13.12 6.15 3.03
N ALA A 60 -13.16 6.18 4.36
CA ALA A 60 -12.83 5.01 5.17
C ALA A 60 -13.75 3.82 4.84
N GLN A 61 -15.07 4.06 4.73
CA GLN A 61 -16.05 3.04 4.35
C GLN A 61 -15.77 2.45 2.96
N VAL A 62 -15.40 3.28 1.98
CA VAL A 62 -14.99 2.82 0.64
C VAL A 62 -13.72 1.98 0.73
N ALA A 63 -12.72 2.39 1.53
CA ALA A 63 -11.51 1.61 1.76
C ALA A 63 -11.84 0.21 2.31
N CYS A 64 -12.67 0.13 3.35
CA CYS A 64 -13.13 -1.14 3.92
C CYS A 64 -13.86 -2.00 2.87
N THR A 65 -14.75 -1.39 2.08
CA THR A 65 -15.54 -2.11 1.07
C THR A 65 -14.65 -2.69 -0.02
N LEU A 66 -13.75 -1.89 -0.59
CA LEU A 66 -12.81 -2.35 -1.62
C LEU A 66 -11.88 -3.43 -1.08
N THR A 67 -11.32 -3.25 0.11
CA THR A 67 -10.46 -4.24 0.77
C THR A 67 -11.19 -5.57 0.94
N ARG A 68 -12.39 -5.54 1.54
CA ARG A 68 -13.22 -6.75 1.75
C ARG A 68 -13.55 -7.47 0.45
N ARG A 69 -13.85 -6.73 -0.60
CA ARG A 69 -14.20 -7.31 -1.91
C ARG A 69 -13.00 -7.89 -2.65
N LEU A 70 -11.78 -7.48 -2.32
CA LEU A 70 -10.54 -8.04 -2.88
C LEU A 70 -10.06 -9.29 -2.11
N VAL A 71 -10.63 -9.57 -0.93
CA VAL A 71 -10.35 -10.81 -0.18
C VAL A 71 -10.74 -12.04 -1.01
N GLY A 72 -9.86 -13.04 -1.04
CA GLY A 72 -10.08 -14.30 -1.76
C GLY A 72 -9.74 -14.25 -3.25
N HIS A 73 -9.39 -13.10 -3.80
CA HIS A 73 -8.82 -12.99 -5.15
C HIS A 73 -7.32 -13.22 -5.14
N GLU A 74 -6.77 -13.67 -6.27
CA GLU A 74 -5.33 -13.91 -6.47
C GLU A 74 -4.56 -12.59 -6.61
N VAL A 75 -4.65 -11.75 -5.58
CA VAL A 75 -3.96 -10.46 -5.48
C VAL A 75 -3.29 -10.32 -4.11
N THR A 76 -2.24 -9.53 -4.05
CA THR A 76 -1.63 -9.10 -2.80
C THR A 76 -1.96 -7.64 -2.54
N LEU A 77 -2.57 -7.35 -1.40
CA LEU A 77 -2.85 -5.98 -0.98
C LEU A 77 -1.60 -5.33 -0.40
N MET A 78 -1.40 -4.06 -0.68
CA MET A 78 -0.32 -3.25 -0.13
C MET A 78 -0.86 -1.91 0.37
N CYS A 79 -0.46 -1.51 1.57
CA CYS A 79 -0.73 -0.17 2.09
C CYS A 79 0.46 0.33 2.91
N ASP A 80 0.45 1.58 3.33
CA ASP A 80 1.39 2.04 4.36
C ASP A 80 0.81 1.84 5.78
N SER A 81 1.63 2.07 6.80
CA SER A 81 1.22 1.94 8.21
C SER A 81 0.47 3.16 8.76
N GLY A 82 0.09 4.12 7.91
CA GLY A 82 -0.54 5.39 8.31
C GLY A 82 -1.93 5.23 8.93
N ILE A 83 -2.40 6.29 9.58
CA ILE A 83 -3.81 6.43 10.01
C ILE A 83 -4.71 6.76 8.81
N GLY A 84 -6.01 6.75 9.00
CA GLY A 84 -7.01 7.06 7.98
C GLY A 84 -7.22 5.91 6.99
N ILE A 85 -7.05 6.15 5.71
CA ILE A 85 -7.32 5.12 4.68
C ILE A 85 -6.48 3.87 4.91
N SER A 86 -5.18 4.00 5.18
CA SER A 86 -4.31 2.84 5.41
C SER A 86 -4.72 2.05 6.64
N GLN A 87 -5.15 2.72 7.71
CA GLN A 87 -5.68 2.07 8.90
C GLN A 87 -6.96 1.27 8.58
N ALA A 88 -7.89 1.85 7.84
CA ALA A 88 -9.12 1.16 7.43
C ALA A 88 -8.81 -0.10 6.59
N VAL A 89 -7.81 -0.02 5.69
CA VAL A 89 -7.33 -1.18 4.92
C VAL A 89 -6.75 -2.26 5.84
N MET A 90 -5.85 -1.88 6.76
CA MET A 90 -5.19 -2.82 7.69
C MET A 90 -6.20 -3.51 8.61
N GLU A 91 -7.12 -2.77 9.21
CA GLU A 91 -8.14 -3.30 10.12
C GLU A 91 -9.06 -4.27 9.37
N THR A 92 -9.51 -3.91 8.16
CA THR A 92 -10.35 -4.80 7.35
C THR A 92 -9.60 -6.05 6.91
N ALA A 93 -8.32 -5.95 6.57
CA ALA A 93 -7.51 -7.12 6.23
C ALA A 93 -7.37 -8.08 7.43
N LEU A 94 -7.21 -7.55 8.65
CA LEU A 94 -7.19 -8.35 9.88
C LEU A 94 -8.53 -9.04 10.16
N GLU A 95 -9.65 -8.32 10.01
CA GLU A 95 -11.00 -8.89 10.18
C GLU A 95 -11.25 -10.10 9.29
N HIS A 96 -10.58 -10.15 8.14
CA HIS A 96 -10.70 -11.23 7.14
C HIS A 96 -9.47 -12.14 7.08
N GLU A 97 -8.56 -12.04 8.04
CA GLU A 97 -7.32 -12.84 8.11
C GLU A 97 -6.54 -12.84 6.78
N THR A 98 -6.58 -11.70 6.07
CA THR A 98 -5.97 -11.58 4.74
C THR A 98 -4.54 -11.06 4.86
N PRO A 99 -3.54 -11.80 4.35
CA PRO A 99 -2.16 -11.34 4.32
C PRO A 99 -2.00 -10.11 3.44
N ILE A 100 -1.33 -9.06 3.98
CA ILE A 100 -1.01 -7.84 3.24
C ILE A 100 0.45 -7.43 3.43
N ILE A 101 0.98 -6.64 2.51
CA ILE A 101 2.27 -5.97 2.68
C ILE A 101 2.02 -4.58 3.28
N CYS A 102 2.46 -4.38 4.53
CA CYS A 102 2.39 -3.10 5.22
C CYS A 102 3.74 -2.38 5.12
N CYS A 103 3.79 -1.26 4.42
CA CYS A 103 4.99 -0.48 4.19
C CYS A 103 5.21 0.56 5.29
N LEU A 104 6.38 0.55 5.93
CA LEU A 104 6.73 1.43 7.05
C LEU A 104 7.63 2.59 6.58
N PRO A 105 7.34 3.85 7.00
CA PRO A 105 8.21 4.99 6.73
C PRO A 105 9.43 5.05 7.66
N SER A 106 9.53 4.12 8.58
CA SER A 106 10.57 3.96 9.59
C SER A 106 11.21 2.57 9.47
N GLY A 107 12.26 2.31 10.24
CA GLY A 107 12.81 0.95 10.38
C GLY A 107 11.81 -0.02 11.01
N LEU A 108 12.04 -1.30 10.82
CA LEU A 108 11.12 -2.38 11.22
C LEU A 108 10.92 -2.50 12.73
N ASP A 109 11.89 -2.01 13.55
CA ASP A 109 11.79 -2.00 15.02
C ASP A 109 11.10 -0.73 15.55
N ASN A 110 10.78 0.21 14.68
CA ASN A 110 10.26 1.53 15.06
C ASN A 110 8.97 1.85 14.33
N ILE A 111 7.95 1.00 14.52
CA ILE A 111 6.65 1.13 13.81
C ILE A 111 6.06 2.52 14.04
N TYR A 112 5.79 3.22 12.95
CA TYR A 112 5.19 4.55 12.95
C TYR A 112 3.95 4.62 12.03
N PRO A 113 2.84 5.24 12.48
CA PRO A 113 2.62 5.82 13.80
C PRO A 113 2.41 4.76 14.90
N ARG A 114 2.77 5.09 16.13
CA ARG A 114 2.68 4.14 17.26
C ARG A 114 1.25 3.65 17.54
N VAL A 115 0.24 4.45 17.20
CA VAL A 115 -1.16 4.06 17.37
C VAL A 115 -1.51 2.80 16.57
N ASN A 116 -0.86 2.57 15.44
CA ASN A 116 -1.08 1.41 14.59
C ASN A 116 -0.10 0.25 14.88
N ALA A 117 0.79 0.38 15.89
CA ALA A 117 1.81 -0.64 16.15
C ALA A 117 1.20 -2.02 16.47
N HIS A 118 0.11 -2.05 17.22
CA HIS A 118 -0.60 -3.30 17.53
C HIS A 118 -1.19 -3.94 16.27
N THR A 119 -1.93 -3.17 15.48
CA THR A 119 -2.52 -3.59 14.20
C THR A 119 -1.45 -4.13 13.25
N CYS A 120 -0.35 -3.40 13.08
CA CYS A 120 0.77 -3.85 12.27
C CYS A 120 1.34 -5.19 12.76
N THR A 121 1.54 -5.36 14.08
CA THR A 121 2.04 -6.62 14.63
C THR A 121 1.10 -7.79 14.33
N GLN A 122 -0.22 -7.58 14.42
CA GLN A 122 -1.20 -8.60 14.10
C GLN A 122 -1.20 -9.00 12.63
N LEU A 123 -0.94 -8.07 11.71
CA LEU A 123 -0.83 -8.37 10.28
C LEU A 123 0.24 -9.42 9.97
N ILE A 124 1.39 -9.38 10.67
CA ILE A 124 2.42 -10.42 10.54
C ILE A 124 1.88 -11.78 10.99
N ASN A 125 1.09 -11.82 12.07
CA ASN A 125 0.51 -13.08 12.58
C ASN A 125 -0.50 -13.69 11.60
N CYS A 126 -1.14 -12.88 10.78
CA CYS A 126 -2.01 -13.33 9.69
C CYS A 126 -1.26 -13.67 8.38
N GLY A 127 0.07 -13.83 8.44
CA GLY A 127 0.89 -14.17 7.27
C GLY A 127 1.28 -12.98 6.40
N GLY A 128 0.95 -11.76 6.80
CA GLY A 128 1.38 -10.53 6.13
C GLY A 128 2.86 -10.20 6.39
N ALA A 129 3.33 -9.15 5.75
CA ALA A 129 4.70 -8.69 5.86
C ALA A 129 4.78 -7.19 6.17
N HIS A 130 5.74 -6.80 7.00
CA HIS A 130 6.21 -5.42 7.06
C HIS A 130 7.35 -5.23 6.07
N LEU A 131 7.35 -4.10 5.39
CA LEU A 131 8.39 -3.72 4.46
C LEU A 131 8.91 -2.33 4.80
N SER A 132 10.22 -2.15 4.80
CA SER A 132 10.88 -0.86 5.01
C SER A 132 12.05 -0.64 4.06
N LEU A 133 12.24 0.61 3.63
CA LEU A 133 13.42 1.08 2.91
C LEU A 133 14.53 1.57 3.85
N ARG A 134 14.30 1.50 5.17
CA ARG A 134 15.16 2.05 6.23
C ARG A 134 15.81 0.90 7.01
N GLU A 135 16.93 1.20 7.70
CA GLU A 135 17.52 0.26 8.65
C GLU A 135 16.59 0.10 9.87
N ASP A 136 16.66 -1.07 10.55
CA ASP A 136 15.64 -1.52 11.51
C ASP A 136 15.33 -0.53 12.63
N HIS A 137 16.34 0.19 13.13
CA HIS A 137 16.19 1.12 14.24
C HIS A 137 15.94 2.57 13.83
N GLU A 138 15.92 2.88 12.53
CA GLU A 138 15.79 4.25 12.07
C GLU A 138 14.40 4.83 12.35
N PRO A 139 14.32 6.05 12.89
CA PRO A 139 13.06 6.75 13.07
C PRO A 139 12.50 7.21 11.71
N PRO A 140 11.20 7.53 11.62
CA PRO A 140 10.63 8.10 10.42
C PRO A 140 11.19 9.51 10.19
N VAL A 141 11.63 9.78 8.95
CA VAL A 141 12.04 11.10 8.48
C VAL A 141 11.10 11.58 7.39
N ARG A 142 11.04 12.90 7.16
CA ARG A 142 10.07 13.48 6.23
C ARG A 142 10.18 12.93 4.79
N SER A 143 11.38 12.71 4.29
CA SER A 143 11.61 12.14 2.95
C SER A 143 11.11 10.71 2.85
N ALA A 144 11.24 9.90 3.90
CA ALA A 144 10.87 8.49 3.89
C ALA A 144 9.41 8.24 3.50
N PHE A 145 8.51 9.19 3.78
CA PHE A 145 7.11 9.07 3.36
C PHE A 145 6.92 9.16 1.83
N LEU A 146 7.68 10.01 1.17
CA LEU A 146 7.63 10.14 -0.29
C LEU A 146 8.40 9.00 -0.97
N ASP A 147 9.55 8.61 -0.42
CA ASP A 147 10.33 7.46 -0.88
C ASP A 147 9.48 6.19 -0.86
N LEU A 148 8.73 6.00 0.24
CA LEU A 148 7.80 4.88 0.40
C LEU A 148 6.68 4.90 -0.65
N LYS A 149 6.08 6.07 -0.93
CA LYS A 149 5.05 6.20 -1.97
C LYS A 149 5.60 5.92 -3.37
N THR A 150 6.82 6.37 -3.65
CA THR A 150 7.52 6.05 -4.90
C THR A 150 7.78 4.54 -4.99
N PHE A 151 8.24 3.91 -3.90
CA PHE A 151 8.46 2.47 -3.84
C PHE A 151 7.16 1.69 -4.12
N MET A 152 6.07 2.02 -3.41
CA MET A 152 4.77 1.38 -3.61
C MET A 152 4.30 1.50 -5.08
N ALA A 153 4.46 2.68 -5.67
CA ALA A 153 4.10 2.93 -7.06
C ALA A 153 4.95 2.14 -8.07
N ARG A 154 6.22 1.88 -7.75
CA ARG A 154 7.14 1.10 -8.61
C ARG A 154 6.93 -0.40 -8.52
N THR A 155 6.38 -0.89 -7.43
CA THR A 155 6.21 -2.32 -7.15
C THR A 155 4.78 -2.81 -7.32
N ALA A 156 3.78 -1.93 -7.25
CA ALA A 156 2.39 -2.30 -7.43
C ALA A 156 2.02 -2.48 -8.92
N SER A 157 1.17 -3.46 -9.22
CA SER A 157 0.52 -3.61 -10.52
C SER A 157 -0.48 -2.49 -10.77
N ILE A 158 -1.17 -2.08 -9.71
CA ILE A 158 -2.10 -0.94 -9.70
C ILE A 158 -1.97 -0.16 -8.40
N VAL A 159 -2.00 1.17 -8.51
CA VAL A 159 -2.20 2.06 -7.36
C VAL A 159 -3.61 2.61 -7.40
N VAL A 160 -4.38 2.41 -6.35
CA VAL A 160 -5.74 2.91 -6.18
C VAL A 160 -5.73 4.04 -5.16
N VAL A 161 -6.03 5.24 -5.61
CA VAL A 161 -6.14 6.44 -4.77
C VAL A 161 -7.60 6.58 -4.31
N ILE A 162 -7.87 6.23 -3.04
CA ILE A 162 -9.23 6.24 -2.51
C ILE A 162 -9.69 7.67 -2.23
N GLU A 163 -8.94 8.45 -1.48
CA GLU A 163 -9.22 9.86 -1.24
C GLU A 163 -7.90 10.61 -1.11
N ALA A 164 -7.74 11.70 -1.85
CA ALA A 164 -6.52 12.50 -1.80
C ALA A 164 -6.83 13.99 -1.88
N VAL A 165 -6.25 14.77 -0.98
CA VAL A 165 -6.18 16.22 -1.14
C VAL A 165 -5.29 16.59 -2.31
N HIS A 166 -5.52 17.76 -2.88
CA HIS A 166 -4.65 18.29 -3.93
C HIS A 166 -3.20 18.40 -3.42
N ARG A 167 -2.23 17.87 -4.21
CA ARG A 167 -0.80 17.80 -3.84
C ARG A 167 -0.49 17.02 -2.54
N GLY A 168 -1.40 16.17 -2.07
CA GLY A 168 -1.16 15.26 -0.95
C GLY A 168 -0.27 14.08 -1.32
N SER A 169 0.26 13.38 -0.31
CA SER A 169 1.13 12.21 -0.53
C SER A 169 0.44 11.07 -1.27
N ALA A 170 -0.88 10.90 -1.12
CA ALA A 170 -1.65 9.91 -1.85
C ALA A 170 -1.80 10.30 -3.34
N ALA A 171 -2.04 11.58 -3.65
CA ALA A 171 -2.03 12.08 -5.03
C ALA A 171 -0.62 11.93 -5.65
N PHE A 172 0.43 12.19 -4.88
CA PHE A 172 1.81 11.95 -5.30
C PHE A 172 2.05 10.46 -5.65
N ALA A 173 1.56 9.51 -4.85
CA ALA A 173 1.65 8.08 -5.17
C ALA A 173 0.99 7.77 -6.53
N GLY A 174 -0.18 8.36 -6.82
CA GLY A 174 -0.85 8.23 -8.12
C GLY A 174 0.00 8.77 -9.28
N LEU A 175 0.63 9.93 -9.13
CA LEU A 175 1.54 10.49 -10.14
C LEU A 175 2.77 9.59 -10.36
N GLN A 176 3.33 9.01 -9.29
CA GLN A 176 4.43 8.06 -9.39
C GLN A 176 3.99 6.77 -10.10
N ALA A 177 2.79 6.25 -9.83
CA ALA A 177 2.26 5.08 -10.54
C ALA A 177 2.29 5.28 -12.06
N ARG A 178 1.79 6.43 -12.53
CA ARG A 178 1.84 6.79 -13.94
C ARG A 178 3.27 6.90 -14.48
N ALA A 179 4.16 7.52 -13.72
CA ALA A 179 5.56 7.72 -14.13
C ALA A 179 6.32 6.39 -14.28
N TYR A 180 5.97 5.38 -13.47
CA TYR A 180 6.63 4.07 -13.48
C TYR A 180 5.80 2.98 -14.19
N GLY A 181 4.71 3.35 -14.85
CA GLY A 181 3.94 2.44 -15.71
C GLY A 181 3.06 1.43 -14.96
N ALA A 182 2.80 1.64 -13.68
CA ALA A 182 1.73 0.95 -12.97
C ALA A 182 0.36 1.48 -13.40
N SER A 183 -0.66 0.63 -13.38
CA SER A 183 -2.03 1.09 -13.58
C SER A 183 -2.41 2.08 -12.46
N LEU A 184 -3.19 3.11 -12.80
CA LEU A 184 -3.64 4.11 -11.85
C LEU A 184 -5.16 4.15 -11.81
N GLY A 185 -5.73 3.83 -10.66
CA GLY A 185 -7.14 4.00 -10.35
C GLY A 185 -7.38 5.11 -9.33
N ALA A 186 -8.51 5.78 -9.38
CA ALA A 186 -8.92 6.74 -8.36
C ALA A 186 -10.44 6.68 -8.14
N VAL A 187 -10.85 6.80 -6.87
CA VAL A 187 -12.26 6.84 -6.50
C VAL A 187 -12.82 8.23 -6.76
N PRO A 188 -13.97 8.35 -7.47
CA PRO A 188 -14.63 9.61 -7.75
C PRO A 188 -15.36 10.12 -6.50
N TRP A 189 -15.32 11.44 -6.27
CA TRP A 189 -15.98 12.10 -5.16
C TRP A 189 -16.73 13.35 -5.64
N PRO A 190 -17.70 13.85 -4.87
CA PRO A 190 -18.36 15.12 -5.17
C PRO A 190 -17.33 16.25 -5.40
N THR A 191 -17.55 17.07 -6.41
CA THR A 191 -16.61 18.14 -6.83
C THR A 191 -16.35 19.18 -5.74
N ALA A 192 -17.31 19.37 -4.81
CA ALA A 192 -17.16 20.27 -3.67
C ALA A 192 -16.24 19.72 -2.54
N SER A 193 -15.83 18.45 -2.61
CA SER A 193 -14.97 17.84 -1.59
C SER A 193 -13.52 18.27 -1.76
N MET A 194 -13.05 19.15 -0.90
CA MET A 194 -11.63 19.53 -0.86
C MET A 194 -10.73 18.36 -0.46
N MET A 195 -11.24 17.40 0.32
CA MET A 195 -10.50 16.21 0.76
C MET A 195 -10.20 15.25 -0.40
N ALA A 196 -10.96 15.35 -1.48
CA ALA A 196 -10.85 14.49 -2.64
C ALA A 196 -10.45 15.22 -3.93
N ALA A 197 -10.07 16.49 -3.83
CA ALA A 197 -9.68 17.29 -4.99
C ALA A 197 -8.52 16.66 -5.78
N GLY A 198 -7.60 15.96 -5.08
CA GLY A 198 -6.50 15.23 -5.70
C GLY A 198 -6.96 13.98 -6.44
N SER A 199 -7.88 13.18 -5.86
CA SER A 199 -8.46 12.00 -6.52
C SER A 199 -9.19 12.40 -7.81
N ASN A 200 -10.07 13.40 -7.73
CA ASN A 200 -10.81 13.89 -8.90
C ASN A 200 -9.85 14.46 -9.96
N LYS A 201 -8.77 15.13 -9.55
CA LYS A 201 -7.77 15.63 -10.49
C LYS A 201 -7.05 14.52 -11.23
N LEU A 202 -6.70 13.41 -10.53
CA LEU A 202 -6.10 12.25 -11.16
C LEU A 202 -7.02 11.62 -12.21
N ILE A 203 -8.34 11.53 -11.93
CA ILE A 203 -9.33 11.05 -12.91
C ILE A 203 -9.37 11.97 -14.13
N GLN A 204 -9.45 13.30 -13.94
CA GLN A 204 -9.40 14.27 -15.03
C GLN A 204 -8.13 14.14 -15.90
N GLU A 205 -7.04 13.68 -15.30
CA GLU A 205 -5.75 13.44 -15.96
C GLU A 205 -5.63 12.02 -16.54
N GLY A 206 -6.70 11.22 -16.54
CA GLY A 206 -6.75 9.91 -17.17
C GLY A 206 -6.49 8.73 -16.24
N ALA A 207 -6.62 8.89 -14.92
CA ALA A 207 -6.70 7.73 -14.02
C ALA A 207 -8.03 7.01 -14.26
N HIS A 208 -8.02 5.67 -14.16
CA HIS A 208 -9.23 4.87 -14.24
C HIS A 208 -10.15 5.18 -13.06
N THR A 209 -11.43 5.36 -13.31
CA THR A 209 -12.43 5.54 -12.26
C THR A 209 -12.69 4.21 -11.56
N ILE A 210 -12.53 4.19 -10.25
CA ILE A 210 -12.76 3.00 -9.42
C ILE A 210 -14.02 3.22 -8.59
N THR A 211 -15.03 2.41 -8.83
CA THR A 211 -16.30 2.38 -8.10
C THR A 211 -16.54 1.05 -7.39
N THR A 212 -15.93 -0.02 -7.93
CA THR A 212 -16.03 -1.39 -7.41
C THR A 212 -14.66 -2.07 -7.39
N ALA A 213 -14.56 -3.22 -6.74
CA ALA A 213 -13.35 -4.05 -6.81
C ALA A 213 -13.14 -4.66 -8.20
N ASP A 214 -14.22 -4.90 -8.96
CA ASP A 214 -14.13 -5.44 -10.32
C ASP A 214 -13.42 -4.46 -11.25
N ASP A 215 -13.58 -3.14 -11.05
CA ASP A 215 -12.81 -2.12 -11.78
C ASP A 215 -11.30 -2.29 -11.54
N ILE A 216 -10.90 -2.66 -10.32
CA ILE A 216 -9.50 -2.91 -9.96
C ILE A 216 -9.00 -4.20 -10.63
N LEU A 217 -9.77 -5.29 -10.50
CA LEU A 217 -9.42 -6.60 -11.04
C LEU A 217 -9.29 -6.58 -12.56
N GLY A 218 -10.16 -5.83 -13.26
CA GLY A 218 -10.12 -5.65 -14.70
C GLY A 218 -8.91 -4.87 -15.23
N LEU A 219 -8.13 -4.22 -14.34
CA LEU A 219 -6.93 -3.45 -14.68
C LEU A 219 -5.62 -4.19 -14.36
N LEU A 220 -5.72 -5.37 -13.78
CA LEU A 220 -4.56 -6.22 -13.49
C LEU A 220 -4.05 -6.93 -14.74
N PRO A 221 -2.75 -7.26 -14.80
CA PRO A 221 -2.15 -7.98 -15.92
C PRO A 221 -2.66 -9.41 -16.07
#